data_858f487ce9d7fd635a3574c262ca29e5
#
_entry.id   858f487ce9d7fd635a3574c262ca29e5
#
_cell.length_a   1.000
_cell.length_b   1.000
_cell.length_c   1.000
_cell.angle_alpha   90.00
_cell.angle_beta   90.00
_cell.angle_gamma   90.00
#
_symmetry.space_group_name_H-M   'P 1'
#
loop_
_entity.id
_entity.type
_entity.pdbx_description
1 polymer ?
#
loop_
_entity_poly.entity_id
_entity_poly.type
_entity_poly.pdbx_seq_one_letter_code
_entity_poly.pdbx_strand_id
1 'polypeptide(L)'
;MNEYEFEKYIANIHDVKIILDTYGVAIIPNILNEEETNEMNDGIWNTLEYLTSDWEKPINRNNTESWREMKYLYPKHSMLIQNWGIGHAQYIWNIRQNPKIVEIFANLWKCNNEDLLVSFDACSFH
;
A
#
# COMPACT_ATOMS: atom_id res chain seq x y z
N MET A 1 -17.33 0.66 -26.70
CA MET A 1 -16.25 0.79 -25.71
C MET A 1 -15.49 -0.53 -25.77
N ASN A 2 -14.19 -0.51 -26.08
CA ASN A 2 -13.40 -1.73 -25.99
C ASN A 2 -13.31 -2.09 -24.52
N GLU A 3 -13.71 -3.30 -24.17
CA GLU A 3 -13.53 -3.86 -22.83
C GLU A 3 -12.04 -3.85 -22.52
N TYR A 4 -11.66 -3.31 -21.36
CA TYR A 4 -10.26 -3.24 -20.95
C TYR A 4 -9.80 -4.63 -20.51
N GLU A 5 -8.97 -5.25 -21.32
CA GLU A 5 -8.41 -6.58 -21.07
C GLU A 5 -7.29 -6.48 -20.03
N PHE A 6 -7.61 -6.67 -18.75
CA PHE A 6 -6.60 -6.63 -17.67
C PHE A 6 -5.92 -7.98 -17.44
N GLU A 7 -6.49 -9.07 -17.92
CA GLU A 7 -6.01 -10.43 -17.75
C GLU A 7 -4.58 -10.62 -18.24
N LYS A 8 -4.19 -9.91 -19.29
CA LYS A 8 -2.82 -9.95 -19.83
C LYS A 8 -1.75 -9.41 -18.90
N TYR A 9 -2.15 -8.66 -17.86
CA TYR A 9 -1.23 -8.13 -16.84
C TYR A 9 -1.15 -9.02 -15.60
N ILE A 10 -2.03 -10.04 -15.50
CA ILE A 10 -2.01 -10.96 -14.38
C ILE A 10 -0.77 -11.84 -14.47
N ALA A 11 -0.04 -11.91 -13.37
CA ALA A 11 1.21 -12.63 -13.23
C ALA A 11 1.22 -13.48 -11.96
N ASN A 12 2.08 -14.45 -11.94
CA ASN A 12 2.52 -15.15 -10.72
C ASN A 12 4.01 -14.83 -10.47
N ILE A 13 4.57 -15.36 -9.39
CA ILE A 13 5.95 -15.07 -9.00
C ILE A 13 6.99 -15.51 -10.05
N HIS A 14 6.67 -16.49 -10.90
CA HIS A 14 7.61 -17.05 -11.89
C HIS A 14 7.61 -16.28 -13.20
N ASP A 15 6.49 -15.66 -13.56
CA ASP A 15 6.32 -14.93 -14.82
C ASP A 15 6.18 -13.41 -14.67
N VAL A 16 6.12 -12.91 -13.43
CA VAL A 16 5.97 -11.47 -13.13
C VAL A 16 7.01 -10.62 -13.85
N LYS A 17 8.26 -11.07 -13.95
CA LYS A 17 9.32 -10.35 -14.65
C LYS A 17 9.03 -10.23 -16.15
N ILE A 18 8.55 -11.30 -16.78
CA ILE A 18 8.23 -11.33 -18.22
C ILE A 18 7.06 -10.41 -18.51
N ILE A 19 6.00 -10.46 -17.69
CA ILE A 19 4.82 -9.61 -17.83
C ILE A 19 5.21 -8.15 -17.63
N LEU A 20 5.98 -7.84 -16.60
CA LEU A 20 6.46 -6.49 -16.31
C LEU A 20 7.33 -5.93 -17.45
N ASP A 21 8.27 -6.72 -17.97
CA ASP A 21 9.14 -6.30 -19.09
C ASP A 21 8.33 -6.10 -20.40
N THR A 22 7.26 -6.86 -20.59
CA THR A 22 6.45 -6.79 -21.81
C THR A 22 5.48 -5.61 -21.80
N TYR A 23 4.85 -5.35 -20.65
CA TYR A 23 3.73 -4.40 -20.55
C TYR A 23 4.00 -3.18 -19.67
N GLY A 24 5.12 -3.16 -18.95
CA GLY A 24 5.43 -2.10 -17.98
C GLY A 24 4.63 -2.16 -16.68
N VAL A 25 3.72 -3.12 -16.55
CA VAL A 25 2.90 -3.38 -15.38
C VAL A 25 2.65 -4.88 -15.24
N ALA A 26 2.62 -5.37 -13.99
CA ALA A 26 2.22 -6.71 -13.66
C ALA A 26 1.32 -6.70 -12.41
N ILE A 27 0.28 -7.52 -12.39
CA ILE A 27 -0.68 -7.64 -11.30
C ILE A 27 -0.56 -9.05 -10.74
N ILE A 28 -0.15 -9.18 -9.48
CA ILE A 28 -0.08 -10.46 -8.79
C ILE A 28 -1.25 -10.52 -7.80
N PRO A 29 -2.30 -11.29 -8.11
CA PRO A 29 -3.49 -11.36 -7.26
C PRO A 29 -3.24 -12.22 -6.02
N ASN A 30 -4.05 -12.01 -4.98
CA ASN A 30 -4.14 -12.84 -3.79
C ASN A 30 -2.82 -12.99 -3.00
N ILE A 31 -1.97 -11.95 -3.00
CA ILE A 31 -0.75 -11.94 -2.20
C ILE A 31 -1.07 -11.90 -0.71
N LEU A 32 -1.95 -11.00 -0.31
CA LEU A 32 -2.48 -10.96 1.05
C LEU A 32 -3.71 -11.87 1.15
N ASN A 33 -3.80 -12.62 2.21
CA ASN A 33 -5.03 -13.34 2.56
C ASN A 33 -6.04 -12.39 3.22
N GLU A 34 -7.24 -12.91 3.53
CA GLU A 34 -8.32 -12.10 4.10
C GLU A 34 -7.95 -11.53 5.48
N GLU A 35 -7.28 -12.31 6.33
CA GLU A 35 -6.84 -11.86 7.65
C GLU A 35 -5.81 -10.73 7.53
N GLU A 36 -4.77 -10.90 6.73
CA GLU A 36 -3.75 -9.87 6.45
C GLU A 36 -4.37 -8.59 5.87
N THR A 37 -5.38 -8.74 5.01
CA THR A 37 -6.11 -7.60 4.42
C THR A 37 -6.93 -6.85 5.47
N ASN A 38 -7.62 -7.58 6.35
CA ASN A 38 -8.39 -6.99 7.43
C ASN A 38 -7.49 -6.29 8.45
N GLU A 39 -6.38 -6.92 8.86
CA GLU A 39 -5.38 -6.29 9.73
C GLU A 39 -4.81 -5.00 9.13
N MET A 40 -4.55 -5.00 7.81
CA MET A 40 -4.09 -3.82 7.11
C MET A 40 -5.13 -2.70 7.13
N ASN A 41 -6.40 -3.00 6.84
CA ASN A 41 -7.49 -2.04 6.87
C ASN A 41 -7.68 -1.45 8.27
N ASP A 42 -7.67 -2.29 9.29
CA ASP A 42 -7.75 -1.84 10.68
C ASP A 42 -6.54 -0.97 11.07
N GLY A 43 -5.34 -1.35 10.63
CA GLY A 43 -4.12 -0.58 10.84
C GLY A 43 -4.18 0.82 10.20
N ILE A 44 -4.74 0.93 8.99
CA ILE A 44 -4.99 2.22 8.31
C ILE A 44 -5.89 3.09 9.19
N TRP A 45 -7.06 2.58 9.57
CA TRP A 45 -8.03 3.34 10.36
C TRP A 45 -7.49 3.73 11.73
N ASN A 46 -6.84 2.79 12.44
CA ASN A 46 -6.21 3.07 13.74
C ASN A 46 -5.18 4.20 13.62
N THR A 47 -4.39 4.20 12.54
CA THR A 47 -3.40 5.26 12.30
C THR A 47 -4.06 6.60 12.02
N LEU A 48 -5.06 6.66 11.15
CA LEU A 48 -5.78 7.90 10.81
C LEU A 48 -6.49 8.50 12.03
N GLU A 49 -7.17 7.67 12.80
CA GLU A 49 -7.87 8.07 14.02
C GLU A 49 -6.88 8.57 15.08
N TYR A 50 -5.73 7.90 15.24
CA TYR A 50 -4.67 8.34 16.15
C TYR A 50 -4.06 9.68 15.74
N LEU A 51 -3.68 9.84 14.48
CA LEU A 51 -3.04 11.07 13.97
C LEU A 51 -3.94 12.29 14.07
N THR A 52 -5.25 12.10 14.08
CA THR A 52 -6.22 13.19 14.09
C THR A 52 -6.96 13.32 15.41
N SER A 53 -6.58 12.55 16.43
CA SER A 53 -7.28 12.49 17.73
C SER A 53 -7.44 13.85 18.41
N ASP A 54 -6.46 14.74 18.25
CA ASP A 54 -6.43 16.09 18.84
C ASP A 54 -7.03 17.17 17.91
N TRP A 55 -7.56 16.77 16.74
CA TRP A 55 -8.19 17.73 15.84
C TRP A 55 -9.59 18.12 16.33
N GLU A 56 -10.03 19.31 15.99
CA GLU A 56 -11.41 19.76 16.27
C GLU A 56 -12.45 18.79 15.66
N LYS A 57 -12.11 18.21 14.50
CA LYS A 57 -12.92 17.22 13.79
C LYS A 57 -12.06 16.01 13.47
N PRO A 58 -11.87 15.08 14.41
CA PRO A 58 -11.05 13.91 14.18
C PRO A 58 -11.69 12.98 13.13
N ILE A 59 -10.84 12.33 12.36
CA ILE A 59 -11.27 11.29 11.42
C ILE A 59 -11.76 10.09 12.23
N ASN A 60 -12.89 9.51 11.82
CA ASN A 60 -13.48 8.33 12.45
C ASN A 60 -14.03 7.39 11.39
N ARG A 61 -13.65 6.10 11.45
CA ARG A 61 -14.06 5.06 10.48
C ARG A 61 -15.57 4.89 10.38
N ASN A 62 -16.30 5.14 11.46
CA ASN A 62 -17.74 4.98 11.53
C ASN A 62 -18.51 6.28 11.18
N ASN A 63 -17.80 7.37 10.87
CA ASN A 63 -18.39 8.65 10.50
C ASN A 63 -17.86 9.12 9.15
N THR A 64 -18.55 8.80 8.07
CA THR A 64 -18.14 9.15 6.70
C THR A 64 -18.02 10.66 6.45
N GLU A 65 -18.77 11.48 7.20
CA GLU A 65 -18.65 12.94 7.13
C GLU A 65 -17.26 13.43 7.57
N SER A 66 -16.60 12.71 8.48
CA SER A 66 -15.26 13.04 8.95
C SER A 66 -14.16 12.73 7.93
N TRP A 67 -14.43 11.88 6.94
CA TRP A 67 -13.42 11.46 5.96
C TRP A 67 -12.94 12.61 5.07
N ARG A 68 -13.75 13.65 4.91
CA ARG A 68 -13.35 14.88 4.21
C ARG A 68 -12.15 15.58 4.85
N GLU A 69 -11.88 15.32 6.13
CA GLU A 69 -10.76 15.90 6.85
C GLU A 69 -9.41 15.28 6.43
N MET A 70 -9.41 14.12 5.74
CA MET A 70 -8.20 13.50 5.19
C MET A 70 -7.42 14.45 4.28
N LYS A 71 -8.10 15.42 3.64
CA LYS A 71 -7.45 16.45 2.80
C LYS A 71 -6.38 17.26 3.53
N TYR A 72 -6.46 17.36 4.85
CA TYR A 72 -5.48 18.11 5.65
C TYR A 72 -4.24 17.28 6.01
N LEU A 73 -4.27 15.96 5.77
CA LEU A 73 -3.10 15.10 5.91
C LEU A 73 -2.16 15.24 4.70
N TYR A 74 -2.69 15.62 3.55
CA TYR A 74 -1.91 15.75 2.32
C TYR A 74 -1.11 17.06 2.28
N PRO A 75 0.14 17.01 1.78
CA PRO A 75 0.86 18.23 1.43
C PRO A 75 0.15 19.01 0.32
N LYS A 76 0.31 20.31 0.31
CA LYS A 76 -0.40 21.24 -0.61
C LYS A 76 -0.26 20.88 -2.10
N HIS A 77 0.81 20.22 -2.49
CA HIS A 77 1.15 19.93 -3.90
C HIS A 77 1.50 18.47 -4.15
N SER A 78 1.06 17.55 -3.29
CA SER A 78 1.37 16.13 -3.41
C SER A 78 0.11 15.29 -3.22
N MET A 79 0.07 14.16 -3.89
CA MET A 79 -0.94 13.12 -3.69
C MET A 79 -0.48 12.08 -2.66
N LEU A 80 0.70 12.26 -2.08
CA LEU A 80 1.28 11.35 -1.10
C LEU A 80 1.33 12.02 0.27
N ILE A 81 0.91 11.31 1.30
CA ILE A 81 1.09 11.70 2.69
C ILE A 81 2.48 11.29 3.11
N GLN A 82 3.40 12.26 3.19
CA GLN A 82 4.82 12.04 3.54
C GLN A 82 5.14 12.49 4.96
N ASN A 83 4.24 13.26 5.57
CA ASN A 83 4.40 13.81 6.91
C ASN A 83 3.81 12.86 7.97
N TRP A 84 3.76 13.31 9.21
CA TRP A 84 3.10 12.65 10.33
C TRP A 84 3.75 11.33 10.78
N GLY A 85 4.93 11.00 10.25
CA GLY A 85 5.57 9.71 10.52
C GLY A 85 4.82 8.51 9.95
N ILE A 86 3.88 8.72 9.02
CA ILE A 86 2.98 7.67 8.51
C ILE A 86 3.75 6.51 7.87
N GLY A 87 4.90 6.80 7.25
CA GLY A 87 5.79 5.76 6.71
C GLY A 87 6.32 4.76 7.74
N HIS A 88 6.18 5.07 9.03
CA HIS A 88 6.54 4.19 10.15
C HIS A 88 5.33 3.55 10.84
N ALA A 89 4.12 3.72 10.30
CA ALA A 89 2.94 3.07 10.85
C ALA A 89 3.06 1.53 10.77
N GLN A 90 2.55 0.83 11.78
CA GLN A 90 2.72 -0.62 11.90
C GLN A 90 2.16 -1.37 10.68
N TYR A 91 1.00 -0.96 10.16
CA TYR A 91 0.41 -1.61 8.98
C TYR A 91 1.30 -1.50 7.73
N ILE A 92 2.04 -0.38 7.58
CA ILE A 92 3.01 -0.21 6.49
C ILE A 92 4.21 -1.14 6.67
N TRP A 93 4.69 -1.31 7.90
CA TRP A 93 5.75 -2.27 8.20
C TRP A 93 5.30 -3.71 7.96
N ASN A 94 4.08 -4.06 8.33
CA ASN A 94 3.53 -5.40 8.08
C ASN A 94 3.55 -5.75 6.58
N ILE A 95 3.23 -4.78 5.71
CA ILE A 95 3.31 -4.95 4.25
C ILE A 95 4.75 -5.05 3.78
N ARG A 96 5.62 -4.14 4.20
CA ARG A 96 7.01 -4.10 3.75
C ARG A 96 7.80 -5.35 4.13
N GLN A 97 7.47 -5.95 5.26
CA GLN A 97 8.12 -7.15 5.78
C GLN A 97 7.36 -8.44 5.44
N ASN A 98 6.23 -8.36 4.76
CA ASN A 98 5.48 -9.54 4.38
C ASN A 98 6.33 -10.45 3.50
N PRO A 99 6.62 -11.70 3.92
CA PRO A 99 7.56 -12.57 3.21
C PRO A 99 7.14 -12.85 1.77
N LYS A 100 5.84 -12.89 1.47
CA LYS A 100 5.31 -13.08 0.10
C LYS A 100 5.66 -11.89 -0.79
N ILE A 101 5.59 -10.67 -0.27
CA ILE A 101 5.95 -9.44 -1.00
C ILE A 101 7.46 -9.36 -1.17
N VAL A 102 8.22 -9.61 -0.11
CA VAL A 102 9.68 -9.62 -0.14
C VAL A 102 10.20 -10.62 -1.18
N GLU A 103 9.65 -11.83 -1.22
CA GLU A 103 10.02 -12.87 -2.19
C GLU A 103 9.78 -12.45 -3.64
N ILE A 104 8.68 -11.74 -3.94
CA ILE A 104 8.41 -11.21 -5.28
C ILE A 104 9.53 -10.26 -5.71
N PHE A 105 9.90 -9.31 -4.85
CA PHE A 105 10.96 -8.34 -5.17
C PHE A 105 12.33 -9.02 -5.28
N ALA A 106 12.66 -9.96 -4.42
CA ALA A 106 13.92 -10.75 -4.51
C ALA A 106 13.98 -11.50 -5.84
N ASN A 107 12.86 -12.09 -6.28
CA ASN A 107 12.77 -12.78 -7.58
C ASN A 107 12.94 -11.80 -8.76
N LEU A 108 12.30 -10.64 -8.72
CA LEU A 108 12.43 -9.61 -9.76
C LEU A 108 13.86 -9.12 -9.92
N TRP A 109 14.57 -8.90 -8.81
CA TRP A 109 15.93 -8.38 -8.79
C TRP A 109 17.01 -9.47 -8.83
N LYS A 110 16.61 -10.75 -8.75
CA LYS A 110 17.53 -11.91 -8.71
C LYS A 110 18.57 -11.81 -7.60
N CYS A 111 18.12 -11.44 -6.41
CA CYS A 111 18.94 -11.33 -5.20
C CYS A 111 18.31 -12.12 -4.06
N ASN A 112 19.01 -12.24 -2.92
CA ASN A 112 18.42 -12.82 -1.72
C ASN A 112 17.51 -11.80 -1.02
N ASN A 113 16.62 -12.27 -0.15
CA ASN A 113 15.73 -11.42 0.62
C ASN A 113 16.50 -10.39 1.47
N GLU A 114 17.64 -10.79 2.02
CA GLU A 114 18.52 -9.99 2.87
C GLU A 114 19.26 -8.88 2.10
N ASP A 115 19.32 -8.97 0.79
CA ASP A 115 19.96 -7.96 -0.08
C ASP A 115 19.01 -6.81 -0.42
N LEU A 116 17.72 -6.96 -0.11
CA LEU A 116 16.71 -5.94 -0.40
C LEU A 116 16.75 -4.81 0.65
N LEU A 117 16.64 -3.59 0.15
CA LEU A 117 16.45 -2.40 0.96
C LEU A 117 15.04 -1.85 0.74
N VAL A 118 14.43 -1.33 1.81
CA VAL A 118 13.12 -0.71 1.74
C VAL A 118 13.20 0.78 2.06
N SER A 119 12.52 1.59 1.26
CA SER A 119 12.38 3.03 1.50
C SER A 119 11.30 3.32 2.55
N PHE A 120 11.54 4.34 3.37
CA PHE A 120 10.54 4.89 4.30
C PHE A 120 9.67 5.92 3.57
N ASP A 121 8.91 5.44 2.63
CA ASP A 121 8.13 6.32 1.78
C ASP A 121 6.72 6.57 2.33
N ALA A 122 5.98 7.32 1.57
CA ALA A 122 4.66 7.84 1.85
C ALA A 122 3.54 6.81 1.63
N CYS A 123 2.32 7.20 1.94
CA CYS A 123 1.12 6.48 1.53
C CYS A 123 0.13 7.42 0.83
N SER A 124 -0.82 6.84 0.13
CA SER A 124 -1.91 7.53 -0.56
C SER A 124 -3.22 6.79 -0.29
N PHE A 125 -4.30 7.54 -0.11
CA PHE A 125 -5.66 7.00 0.00
C PHE A 125 -6.52 7.58 -1.11
N HIS A 126 -7.28 6.72 -1.79
CA HIS A 126 -8.17 7.08 -2.90
C HIS A 126 -9.55 6.48 -2.71
#